data_a3bf2c39d2b7bfcd50e2f2802bd84288
#
_entry.id   a3bf2c39d2b7bfcd50e2f2802bd84288
#
_cell.length_a   1.000
_cell.length_b   1.000
_cell.length_c   1.000
_cell.angle_alpha   90.00
_cell.angle_beta   90.00
_cell.angle_gamma   90.00
#
_symmetry.space_group_name_H-M   'P 1'
#
loop_
_entity.id
_entity.type
_entity.pdbx_description
1 polymer ?
#
loop_
_entity_poly.entity_id
_entity_poly.type
_entity_poly.pdbx_seq_one_letter_code
_entity_poly.pdbx_strand_id
1 'polypeptide(L)'
;MDIEQINRPLDRRRIAEAVFTPEEGAYVFSPSDEAVQRLRFAELWTAKESYLKYLGTGFRRSPLSVRIDPIGKRIADADVVLTGFHLPEDCYLTVCAAVGEVEIEYTEVSVLKKILLQP
;
A
#
# COMPACT_ATOMS: atom_id res chain seq x y z
N MET A 1 -4.69 7.99 -2.73
CA MET A 1 -4.80 6.55 -2.98
C MET A 1 -3.68 6.06 -3.89
N ASP A 2 -3.41 4.80 -3.84
CA ASP A 2 -2.43 4.15 -4.70
C ASP A 2 -2.89 2.75 -5.08
N ILE A 3 -2.54 2.30 -6.28
CA ILE A 3 -2.89 0.99 -6.80
C ILE A 3 -1.67 0.32 -7.41
N GLU A 4 -1.53 -1.00 -7.21
CA GLU A 4 -0.40 -1.78 -7.73
C GLU A 4 -0.88 -3.15 -8.21
N GLN A 5 -0.28 -3.65 -9.28
CA GLN A 5 -0.45 -5.03 -9.72
C GLN A 5 0.39 -5.95 -8.82
N ILE A 6 -0.24 -6.92 -8.18
CA ILE A 6 0.39 -7.80 -7.19
C ILE A 6 1.49 -8.65 -7.82
N ASN A 7 1.28 -9.13 -9.04
CA ASN A 7 2.18 -10.03 -9.74
C ASN A 7 3.13 -9.33 -10.74
N ARG A 8 3.25 -8.02 -10.63
CA ARG A 8 4.19 -7.28 -11.46
C ARG A 8 5.62 -7.81 -11.25
N PRO A 9 6.41 -8.05 -12.32
CA PRO A 9 7.78 -8.55 -12.16
C PRO A 9 8.68 -7.47 -11.57
N LEU A 10 9.01 -7.63 -10.28
CA LEU A 10 9.84 -6.71 -9.51
C LEU A 10 10.83 -7.52 -8.66
N ASP A 11 12.00 -6.96 -8.44
CA ASP A 11 12.88 -7.43 -7.37
C ASP A 11 12.41 -6.84 -6.03
N ARG A 12 11.47 -7.54 -5.40
CA ARG A 12 10.80 -7.06 -4.19
C ARG A 12 11.72 -6.96 -3.00
N ARG A 13 12.68 -7.87 -2.87
CA ARG A 13 13.64 -7.82 -1.75
C ARG A 13 14.53 -6.60 -1.83
N ARG A 14 14.97 -6.25 -3.01
CA ARG A 14 15.79 -5.06 -3.24
C ARG A 14 15.01 -3.78 -2.95
N ILE A 15 13.76 -3.69 -3.41
CA ILE A 15 12.89 -2.55 -3.13
C ILE A 15 12.61 -2.45 -1.63
N ALA A 16 12.32 -3.58 -0.98
CA ALA A 16 12.02 -3.63 0.45
C ALA A 16 13.18 -3.10 1.31
N GLU A 17 14.43 -3.38 0.94
CA GLU A 17 15.60 -2.84 1.65
C GLU A 17 15.62 -1.31 1.65
N ALA A 18 15.12 -0.68 0.59
CA ALA A 18 15.11 0.76 0.44
C ALA A 18 13.89 1.44 1.09
N VAL A 19 12.75 0.74 1.21
CA VAL A 19 11.47 1.38 1.54
C VAL A 19 10.79 0.83 2.80
N PHE A 20 11.16 -0.36 3.27
CA PHE A 20 10.54 -1.00 4.44
C PHE A 20 11.48 -1.01 5.64
N THR A 21 10.91 -0.82 6.83
CA THR A 21 11.63 -1.07 8.07
C THR A 21 11.85 -2.58 8.26
N PRO A 22 12.76 -3.02 9.17
CA PRO A 22 12.94 -4.44 9.46
C PRO A 22 11.64 -5.17 9.83
N GLU A 23 10.77 -4.53 10.60
CA GLU A 23 9.49 -5.09 11.03
C GLU A 23 8.54 -5.24 9.83
N GLU A 24 8.48 -4.26 8.97
CA GLU A 24 7.68 -4.32 7.74
C GLU A 24 8.19 -5.39 6.79
N GLY A 25 9.50 -5.48 6.62
CA GLY A 25 10.13 -6.52 5.83
C GLY A 25 9.84 -7.93 6.35
N ALA A 26 9.89 -8.11 7.68
CA ALA A 26 9.52 -9.38 8.31
C ALA A 26 8.06 -9.75 8.04
N TYR A 27 7.16 -8.80 8.13
CA TYR A 27 5.74 -9.03 7.79
C TYR A 27 5.58 -9.52 6.34
N VAL A 28 6.30 -8.93 5.40
CA VAL A 28 6.20 -9.29 3.98
C VAL A 28 6.81 -10.67 3.70
N PHE A 29 8.01 -10.93 4.22
CA PHE A 29 8.81 -12.08 3.77
C PHE A 29 8.82 -13.27 4.71
N SER A 30 8.25 -13.18 5.91
CA SER A 30 8.17 -14.32 6.84
C SER A 30 7.28 -15.47 6.35
N PRO A 31 6.17 -15.26 5.61
CA PRO A 31 5.44 -16.36 5.02
C PRO A 31 6.30 -17.07 3.97
N SER A 32 6.20 -18.40 3.93
CA SER A 32 6.91 -19.19 2.93
C SER A 32 6.25 -19.17 1.54
N ASP A 33 4.98 -18.83 1.47
CA ASP A 33 4.22 -18.76 0.23
C ASP A 33 4.52 -17.44 -0.49
N GLU A 34 5.09 -17.53 -1.69
CA GLU A 34 5.44 -16.36 -2.49
C GLU A 34 4.22 -15.52 -2.90
N ALA A 35 3.06 -16.14 -3.09
CA ALA A 35 1.83 -15.40 -3.39
C ALA A 35 1.43 -14.50 -2.21
N VAL A 36 1.57 -14.99 -0.99
CA VAL A 36 1.33 -14.19 0.22
C VAL A 36 2.35 -13.07 0.36
N GLN A 37 3.62 -13.36 0.07
CA GLN A 37 4.67 -12.34 0.09
C GLN A 37 4.36 -11.20 -0.90
N ARG A 38 3.96 -11.55 -2.12
CA ARG A 38 3.60 -10.54 -3.13
C ARG A 38 2.40 -9.69 -2.71
N LEU A 39 1.39 -10.32 -2.13
CA LEU A 39 0.22 -9.60 -1.61
C LEU A 39 0.62 -8.64 -0.49
N ARG A 40 1.36 -9.11 0.50
CA ARG A 40 1.81 -8.28 1.62
C ARG A 40 2.73 -7.14 1.19
N PHE A 41 3.58 -7.38 0.19
CA PHE A 41 4.39 -6.32 -0.40
C PHE A 41 3.49 -5.23 -1.00
N ALA A 42 2.49 -5.61 -1.78
CA ALA A 42 1.55 -4.66 -2.39
C ALA A 42 0.76 -3.88 -1.34
N GLU A 43 0.33 -4.56 -0.26
CA GLU A 43 -0.36 -3.91 0.86
C GLU A 43 0.48 -2.76 1.45
N LEU A 44 1.72 -3.05 1.83
CA LEU A 44 2.59 -2.06 2.48
C LEU A 44 3.08 -0.99 1.51
N TRP A 45 3.42 -1.39 0.29
CA TRP A 45 3.88 -0.45 -0.73
C TRP A 45 2.80 0.58 -1.08
N THR A 46 1.58 0.11 -1.39
CA THR A 46 0.47 1.01 -1.70
C THR A 46 0.06 1.86 -0.49
N ALA A 47 0.17 1.33 0.72
CA ALA A 47 -0.10 2.09 1.94
C ALA A 47 0.86 3.26 2.08
N LYS A 48 2.16 3.03 1.91
CA LYS A 48 3.17 4.10 1.99
C LYS A 48 2.99 5.14 0.89
N GLU A 49 2.78 4.69 -0.34
CA GLU A 49 2.57 5.58 -1.48
C GLU A 49 1.29 6.40 -1.34
N SER A 50 0.19 5.79 -0.88
CA SER A 50 -1.06 6.52 -0.68
C SER A 50 -0.93 7.60 0.41
N TYR A 51 -0.18 7.32 1.47
CA TYR A 51 0.07 8.32 2.52
C TYR A 51 0.94 9.47 2.01
N LEU A 52 2.00 9.17 1.27
CA LEU A 52 2.86 10.20 0.68
C LEU A 52 2.09 11.10 -0.28
N LYS A 53 1.20 10.52 -1.08
CA LYS A 53 0.28 11.29 -1.94
C LYS A 53 -0.69 12.12 -1.12
N TYR A 54 -1.23 11.58 -0.04
CA TYR A 54 -2.11 12.30 0.88
C TYR A 54 -1.42 13.53 1.47
N LEU A 55 -0.16 13.40 1.88
CA LEU A 55 0.61 14.52 2.40
C LEU A 55 0.98 15.56 1.33
N GLY A 56 0.98 15.19 0.06
CA GLY A 56 1.40 16.06 -1.02
C GLY A 56 2.90 16.39 -1.02
N THR A 57 3.71 15.62 -0.30
CA THR A 57 5.15 15.87 -0.17
C THR A 57 5.99 15.29 -1.31
N GLY A 58 5.42 14.38 -2.12
CA GLY A 58 6.11 13.72 -3.21
C GLY A 58 7.41 13.04 -2.75
N PHE A 59 8.50 13.31 -3.44
CA PHE A 59 9.82 12.72 -3.13
C PHE A 59 10.53 13.34 -1.93
N ARG A 60 9.95 14.34 -1.28
CA ARG A 60 10.57 15.03 -0.14
C ARG A 60 10.62 14.17 1.12
N ARG A 61 9.78 13.16 1.20
CA ARG A 61 9.74 12.25 2.35
C ARG A 61 10.01 10.83 1.88
N SER A 62 11.00 10.18 2.51
CA SER A 62 11.34 8.80 2.21
C SER A 62 10.22 7.85 2.65
N PRO A 63 9.85 6.86 1.81
CA PRO A 63 8.94 5.79 2.24
C PRO A 63 9.39 5.08 3.52
N LEU A 64 10.70 4.97 3.74
CA LEU A 64 11.25 4.36 4.95
C LEU A 64 10.85 5.10 6.23
N SER A 65 10.64 6.41 6.16
CA SER A 65 10.20 7.23 7.30
C SER A 65 8.72 7.06 7.64
N VAL A 66 7.94 6.45 6.77
CA VAL A 66 6.52 6.15 6.97
C VAL A 66 6.39 4.76 7.56
N ARG A 67 6.32 4.67 8.88
CA ARG A 67 6.22 3.37 9.57
C ARG A 67 4.77 2.93 9.66
N ILE A 68 4.50 1.71 9.17
CA ILE A 68 3.17 1.14 9.13
C ILE A 68 3.08 0.00 10.13
N ASP A 69 2.00 0.00 10.92
CA ASP A 69 1.53 -1.19 11.62
C ASP A 69 0.67 -2.00 10.65
N PRO A 70 1.17 -3.14 10.14
CA PRO A 70 0.44 -3.90 9.14
C PRO A 70 -0.81 -4.59 9.69
N ILE A 71 -0.87 -4.86 10.98
CA ILE A 71 -2.01 -5.50 11.61
C ILE A 71 -3.15 -4.50 11.79
N GLY A 72 -2.85 -3.33 12.36
CA GLY A 72 -3.82 -2.27 12.55
C GLY A 72 -4.05 -1.38 11.33
N LYS A 73 -3.25 -1.56 10.29
CA LYS A 73 -3.25 -0.72 9.07
C LYS A 73 -3.25 0.77 9.40
N ARG A 74 -2.34 1.14 10.28
CA ARG A 74 -2.15 2.51 10.73
C ARG A 74 -0.72 2.96 10.52
N ILE A 75 -0.57 4.27 10.35
CA ILE A 75 0.73 4.90 10.25
C ILE A 75 1.08 5.50 11.62
N ALA A 76 2.30 5.24 12.08
CA ALA A 76 2.79 5.78 13.34
C ALA A 76 2.76 7.31 13.32
N ASP A 77 2.24 7.90 14.39
CA ASP A 77 2.19 9.35 14.59
C ASP A 77 1.35 10.10 13.53
N ALA A 78 0.40 9.43 12.90
CA ALA A 78 -0.48 10.04 11.92
C ALA A 78 -1.95 9.71 12.19
N ASP A 79 -2.80 10.69 11.96
CA ASP A 79 -4.25 10.62 12.21
C ASP A 79 -4.99 10.27 10.92
N VAL A 80 -4.59 9.15 10.31
CA VAL A 80 -5.16 8.66 9.06
C VAL A 80 -5.58 7.22 9.17
N VAL A 81 -6.53 6.83 8.33
CA VAL A 81 -6.97 5.45 8.15
C VAL A 81 -6.53 4.98 6.78
N LEU A 82 -5.93 3.79 6.74
CA LEU A 82 -5.57 3.09 5.52
C LEU A 82 -6.61 2.01 5.27
N THR A 83 -7.28 2.06 4.13
CA THR A 83 -8.24 1.04 3.72
C THR A 83 -7.73 0.36 2.47
N GLY A 84 -7.53 -0.95 2.55
CA GLY A 84 -7.02 -1.75 1.46
C GLY A 84 -8.08 -2.60 0.80
N PHE A 85 -7.97 -2.77 -0.52
CA PHE A 85 -8.88 -3.56 -1.33
C PHE A 85 -8.08 -4.48 -2.25
N HIS A 86 -8.28 -5.79 -2.11
CA HIS A 86 -7.78 -6.75 -3.09
C HIS A 86 -8.80 -6.83 -4.23
N LEU A 87 -8.44 -6.24 -5.35
CA LEU A 87 -9.32 -6.11 -6.51
C LEU A 87 -9.17 -7.29 -7.46
N PRO A 88 -10.19 -7.57 -8.33
CA PRO A 88 -10.03 -8.51 -9.44
C PRO A 88 -8.79 -8.18 -10.30
N GLU A 89 -8.27 -9.18 -11.03
CA GLU A 89 -7.06 -9.07 -11.86
C GLU A 89 -5.77 -8.84 -11.05
N ASP A 90 -5.74 -9.34 -9.80
CA ASP A 90 -4.58 -9.27 -8.90
C ASP A 90 -4.01 -7.86 -8.75
N CYS A 91 -4.89 -6.91 -8.48
CA CYS A 91 -4.52 -5.56 -8.11
C CYS A 91 -4.82 -5.30 -6.64
N TYR A 92 -4.01 -4.46 -6.01
CA TYR A 92 -4.25 -3.99 -4.65
C TYR A 92 -4.36 -2.47 -4.63
N LEU A 93 -5.42 -1.96 -4.04
CA LEU A 93 -5.67 -0.54 -3.87
C LEU A 93 -5.65 -0.17 -2.40
N THR A 94 -4.92 0.86 -2.05
CA THR A 94 -5.00 1.47 -0.72
C THR A 94 -5.50 2.91 -0.82
N VAL A 95 -6.44 3.24 0.03
CA VAL A 95 -6.95 4.59 0.22
C VAL A 95 -6.50 5.10 1.56
N CYS A 96 -5.86 6.26 1.58
CA CYS A 96 -5.49 6.97 2.79
C CYS A 96 -6.40 8.17 2.98
N ALA A 97 -7.04 8.26 4.14
CA ALA A 97 -7.94 9.36 4.47
C ALA A 97 -7.82 9.73 5.94
N ALA A 98 -8.21 10.96 6.27
CA ALA A 98 -8.31 11.37 7.67
C ALA A 98 -9.35 10.52 8.41
N VAL A 99 -9.14 10.34 9.71
CA VAL A 99 -10.07 9.57 10.55
C VAL A 99 -11.46 10.18 10.44
N GLY A 100 -12.45 9.38 10.05
CA GLY A 100 -13.85 9.77 9.95
C GLY A 100 -14.33 10.20 8.57
N GLU A 101 -13.48 10.22 7.55
CA GLU A 101 -13.82 10.82 6.26
C GLU A 101 -14.29 9.85 5.15
N VAL A 102 -14.32 8.52 5.33
CA VAL A 102 -14.56 7.70 4.11
C VAL A 102 -15.50 6.53 4.29
N GLU A 103 -16.54 6.54 3.44
CA GLU A 103 -17.15 5.33 2.89
C GLU A 103 -16.85 5.29 1.38
N ILE A 104 -16.10 4.29 0.93
CA ILE A 104 -15.90 4.05 -0.50
C ILE A 104 -16.73 2.84 -0.91
N GLU A 105 -17.65 3.04 -1.83
CA GLU A 105 -18.42 1.95 -2.42
C GLU A 105 -17.56 1.16 -3.41
N TYR A 106 -17.80 -0.14 -3.51
CA TYR A 106 -17.09 -1.04 -4.43
C TYR A 106 -17.15 -0.54 -5.89
N THR A 107 -18.26 0.04 -6.30
CA THR A 107 -18.44 0.59 -7.66
C THR A 107 -17.46 1.72 -7.93
N GLU A 108 -17.25 2.61 -6.96
CA GLU A 108 -16.29 3.72 -7.07
C GLU A 108 -14.87 3.20 -7.20
N VAL A 109 -14.51 2.17 -6.43
CA VAL A 109 -13.19 1.52 -6.49
C VAL A 109 -12.96 0.92 -7.88
N SER A 110 -13.96 0.25 -8.46
CA SER A 110 -13.84 -0.34 -9.79
C SER A 110 -13.63 0.71 -10.88
N VAL A 111 -14.31 1.85 -10.80
CA VAL A 111 -14.12 2.97 -11.73
C VAL A 111 -12.72 3.55 -11.59
N LEU A 112 -12.26 3.79 -10.38
CA LEU A 112 -10.92 4.30 -10.10
C LEU A 112 -9.81 3.37 -10.60
N LYS A 113 -10.00 2.06 -10.45
CA LYS A 113 -9.09 1.06 -11.00
C LYS A 113 -8.92 1.21 -12.50
N LYS A 114 -10.05 1.34 -13.24
CA LYS A 114 -10.01 1.51 -14.68
C LYS A 114 -9.26 2.77 -15.11
N ILE A 115 -9.40 3.86 -14.35
CA ILE A 115 -8.70 5.11 -14.62
C ILE A 115 -7.21 5.01 -14.30
N LEU A 116 -6.86 4.48 -13.15
CA LEU A 116 -5.48 4.44 -12.65
C LEU A 116 -4.60 3.44 -13.36
N LEU A 117 -5.17 2.35 -13.91
CA LEU A 117 -4.45 1.31 -14.61
C LEU A 117 -4.48 1.43 -16.13
N GLN A 118 -5.09 2.47 -16.67
CA GLN A 118 -5.03 2.72 -18.11
C GLN A 118 -3.59 3.03 -18.52
N PRO A 119 -3.10 2.40 -19.60
CA PRO A 119 -1.78 2.68 -20.12
C PRO A 119 -1.65 4.12 -20.64
#